data_4230da04891b39ae8288895f00962c2e
#
_entry.id   4230da04891b39ae8288895f00962c2e
#
_cell.length_a   1.000
_cell.length_b   1.000
_cell.length_c   1.000
_cell.angle_alpha   90.00
_cell.angle_beta   90.00
_cell.angle_gamma   90.00
#
_symmetry.space_group_name_H-M   'P 1'
#
loop_
_entity.id
_entity.type
_entity.pdbx_description
1 polymer ?
#
loop_
_entity_poly.entity_id
_entity_poly.type
_entity_poly.pdbx_seq_one_letter_code
_entity_poly.pdbx_strand_id
1 'polypeptide(L)'
;MSDLVYPSTPAPLYPRPSIDRPGRQRYSCDEWLPLVGPDGIVYGQASRTWCHGGSRALHPVVHLHLIDRFGCLCLQKRALTKDLMPGRWDTAVGGHVAYGEQIQEALFREAAEELGLTAFNPVFLETCPYETEQERELVFVFAAVGHPELYPRPEEVSECRWFTPAEVEKALFEEDLTPLFRWEYVRIREKLSALL
;
A
#
# COMPACT_ATOMS: atom_id res chain seq x y z
N MET A 1 5.46 16.49 -1.91
CA MET A 1 5.08 15.15 -2.42
C MET A 1 5.53 15.11 -3.86
N SER A 2 6.39 14.20 -4.25
CA SER A 2 6.80 14.02 -5.64
C SER A 2 5.87 12.99 -6.29
N ASP A 3 5.21 13.38 -7.37
CA ASP A 3 4.47 12.45 -8.21
C ASP A 3 5.45 11.48 -8.90
N LEU A 4 4.92 10.35 -9.38
CA LEU A 4 5.71 9.44 -10.21
C LEU A 4 6.04 10.14 -11.53
N VAL A 5 7.29 10.02 -11.97
CA VAL A 5 7.75 10.57 -13.24
C VAL A 5 7.74 9.46 -14.28
N TYR A 6 6.77 9.52 -15.18
CA TYR A 6 6.65 8.59 -16.30
C TYR A 6 7.50 9.04 -17.49
N PRO A 7 8.14 8.10 -18.21
CA PRO A 7 8.87 8.42 -19.44
C PRO A 7 7.90 8.91 -20.53
N SER A 8 8.40 9.76 -21.43
CA SER A 8 7.63 10.25 -22.60
C SER A 8 7.30 9.14 -23.62
N THR A 9 8.01 8.02 -23.57
CA THR A 9 7.73 6.81 -24.35
C THR A 9 7.24 5.71 -23.42
N PRO A 10 6.43 4.74 -23.90
CA PRO A 10 5.96 3.64 -23.07
C PRO A 10 7.14 2.92 -22.40
N ALA A 11 7.04 2.75 -21.07
CA ALA A 11 8.07 2.05 -20.31
C ALA A 11 8.13 0.56 -20.72
N PRO A 12 9.33 -0.06 -20.73
CA PRO A 12 9.47 -1.47 -21.09
C PRO A 12 8.70 -2.37 -20.12
N LEU A 13 8.13 -3.48 -20.66
CA LEU A 13 7.46 -4.53 -19.93
C LEU A 13 8.47 -5.50 -19.30
N TYR A 14 8.27 -5.88 -18.05
CA TYR A 14 9.03 -6.91 -17.36
C TYR A 14 8.09 -7.94 -16.71
N PRO A 15 8.32 -9.26 -16.86
CA PRO A 15 9.22 -9.81 -17.87
C PRO A 15 8.71 -9.48 -19.27
N ARG A 16 9.64 -9.36 -20.23
CA ARG A 16 9.24 -9.21 -21.63
C ARG A 16 8.45 -10.45 -22.04
N PRO A 17 7.27 -10.31 -22.69
CA PRO A 17 6.54 -11.46 -23.20
C PRO A 17 7.48 -12.31 -24.04
N SER A 18 7.63 -13.60 -23.72
CA SER A 18 8.37 -14.52 -24.58
C SER A 18 7.59 -14.68 -25.88
N ILE A 19 8.21 -14.34 -27.00
CA ILE A 19 7.62 -14.43 -28.36
C ILE A 19 7.42 -15.90 -28.79
N ASP A 20 7.84 -16.88 -27.99
CA ASP A 20 8.06 -18.27 -28.39
C ASP A 20 6.96 -19.24 -28.03
N ARG A 21 5.67 -18.87 -28.05
CA ARG A 21 4.58 -19.89 -28.13
C ARG A 21 3.37 -19.32 -28.89
N PRO A 22 3.09 -19.79 -30.10
CA PRO A 22 1.83 -19.52 -30.77
C PRO A 22 0.69 -20.13 -29.95
N GLY A 23 -0.26 -19.31 -29.46
CA GLY A 23 -1.56 -19.74 -28.99
C GLY A 23 -1.88 -19.59 -27.49
N ARG A 24 -1.03 -19.01 -26.66
CA ARG A 24 -1.39 -18.66 -25.28
C ARG A 24 -0.86 -17.30 -24.88
N GLN A 25 -1.46 -16.27 -25.37
CA GLN A 25 -1.44 -14.96 -24.73
C GLN A 25 -2.34 -15.07 -23.48
N ARG A 26 -1.78 -15.60 -22.39
CA ARG A 26 -2.39 -15.44 -21.07
C ARG A 26 -2.06 -14.01 -20.64
N TYR A 27 -2.84 -13.06 -21.11
CA TYR A 27 -3.08 -11.88 -20.31
C TYR A 27 -3.93 -12.40 -19.14
N SER A 28 -3.26 -12.82 -18.06
CA SER A 28 -3.95 -12.93 -16.78
C SER A 28 -4.52 -11.55 -16.47
N CYS A 29 -5.59 -11.49 -15.71
CA CYS A 29 -6.15 -10.28 -15.12
C CYS A 29 -5.17 -9.70 -14.07
N ASP A 30 -3.87 -9.77 -14.34
CA ASP A 30 -2.81 -9.38 -13.42
C ASP A 30 -2.66 -7.87 -13.50
N GLU A 31 -2.66 -7.23 -12.36
CA GLU A 31 -2.43 -5.80 -12.23
C GLU A 31 -1.01 -5.45 -12.70
N TRP A 32 -0.88 -4.39 -13.51
CA TRP A 32 0.40 -3.90 -13.98
C TRP A 32 0.88 -2.76 -13.09
N LEU A 33 2.07 -2.92 -12.53
CA LEU A 33 2.70 -1.99 -11.62
C LEU A 33 3.87 -1.26 -12.30
N PRO A 34 4.06 0.05 -12.04
CA PRO A 34 5.25 0.75 -12.50
C PRO A 34 6.47 0.26 -11.71
N LEU A 35 7.59 0.07 -12.40
CA LEU A 35 8.88 -0.17 -11.78
C LEU A 35 9.60 1.17 -11.65
N VAL A 36 10.05 1.48 -10.43
CA VAL A 36 10.58 2.81 -10.10
C VAL A 36 11.99 2.75 -9.55
N GLY A 37 12.74 3.84 -9.75
CA GLY A 37 13.92 4.13 -8.94
C GLY A 37 13.54 4.65 -7.54
N PRO A 38 14.49 4.76 -6.61
CA PRO A 38 14.25 5.35 -5.29
C PRO A 38 13.81 6.81 -5.35
N ASP A 39 14.01 7.46 -6.47
CA ASP A 39 13.62 8.84 -6.79
C ASP A 39 12.20 8.96 -7.39
N GLY A 40 11.48 7.84 -7.54
CA GLY A 40 10.13 7.80 -8.12
C GLY A 40 10.11 7.87 -9.65
N ILE A 41 11.27 7.78 -10.33
CA ILE A 41 11.31 7.75 -11.79
C ILE A 41 10.91 6.37 -12.28
N VAL A 42 9.87 6.32 -13.12
CA VAL A 42 9.39 5.07 -13.74
C VAL A 42 10.31 4.66 -14.87
N TYR A 43 10.89 3.47 -14.77
CA TYR A 43 11.79 2.92 -15.80
C TYR A 43 11.23 1.68 -16.49
N GLY A 44 10.12 1.12 -16.00
CA GLY A 44 9.52 -0.10 -16.52
C GLY A 44 8.14 -0.35 -15.98
N GLN A 45 7.54 -1.46 -16.36
CA GLN A 45 6.31 -1.99 -15.81
C GLN A 45 6.36 -3.51 -15.75
N ALA A 46 5.74 -4.10 -14.75
CA ALA A 46 5.65 -5.54 -14.60
C ALA A 46 4.31 -5.94 -13.97
N SER A 47 3.96 -7.21 -14.11
CA SER A 47 2.79 -7.73 -13.43
C SER A 47 3.02 -7.80 -11.91
N ARG A 48 1.96 -7.64 -11.14
CA ARG A 48 1.97 -7.80 -9.68
C ARG A 48 2.57 -9.15 -9.28
N THR A 49 2.13 -10.24 -9.92
CA THR A 49 2.67 -11.58 -9.68
C THR A 49 4.18 -11.64 -9.85
N TRP A 50 4.74 -10.94 -10.83
CA TRP A 50 6.19 -10.91 -11.01
C TRP A 50 6.89 -10.07 -9.93
N CYS A 51 6.32 -8.93 -9.54
CA CYS A 51 6.87 -8.07 -8.49
C CYS A 51 6.95 -8.81 -7.14
N HIS A 52 5.90 -9.56 -6.78
CA HIS A 52 5.83 -10.34 -5.54
C HIS A 52 6.47 -11.74 -5.64
N GLY A 53 6.88 -12.16 -6.83
CA GLY A 53 7.48 -13.48 -7.09
C GLY A 53 8.99 -13.57 -6.83
N GLY A 54 9.56 -12.67 -6.02
CA GLY A 54 11.00 -12.69 -5.70
C GLY A 54 11.86 -11.90 -6.69
N SER A 55 11.26 -11.09 -7.58
CA SER A 55 12.00 -10.24 -8.53
C SER A 55 12.79 -9.12 -7.83
N ARG A 56 12.33 -8.70 -6.64
CA ARG A 56 12.85 -7.56 -5.88
C ARG A 56 12.90 -6.26 -6.69
N ALA A 57 12.06 -6.14 -7.70
CA ALA A 57 11.89 -4.88 -8.42
C ALA A 57 11.12 -3.88 -7.56
N LEU A 58 11.65 -2.68 -7.42
CA LEU A 58 11.03 -1.63 -6.62
C LEU A 58 9.77 -1.13 -7.34
N HIS A 59 8.63 -1.17 -6.66
CA HIS A 59 7.35 -0.69 -7.15
C HIS A 59 6.65 0.15 -6.07
N PRO A 60 5.85 1.16 -6.43
CA PRO A 60 5.23 2.05 -5.47
C PRO A 60 3.96 1.46 -4.86
N VAL A 61 3.77 1.71 -3.57
CA VAL A 61 2.55 1.46 -2.82
C VAL A 61 2.15 2.69 -2.03
N VAL A 62 0.86 2.83 -1.73
CA VAL A 62 0.31 3.90 -0.91
C VAL A 62 -0.21 3.33 0.39
N HIS A 63 0.09 4.01 1.51
CA HIS A 63 -0.47 3.70 2.82
C HIS A 63 -1.18 4.91 3.40
N LEU A 64 -2.36 4.68 4.00
CA LEU A 64 -3.11 5.69 4.72
C LEU A 64 -3.29 5.28 6.18
N HIS A 65 -2.83 6.13 7.09
CA HIS A 65 -3.13 6.04 8.51
C HIS A 65 -4.30 6.98 8.83
N LEU A 66 -5.39 6.44 9.38
CA LEU A 66 -6.47 7.23 9.91
C LEU A 66 -6.27 7.39 11.42
N ILE A 67 -6.18 8.63 11.90
CA ILE A 67 -6.01 8.96 13.31
C ILE A 67 -7.14 9.88 13.76
N ASP A 68 -7.77 9.58 14.89
CA ASP A 68 -8.77 10.47 15.46
C ASP A 68 -8.14 11.54 16.37
N ARG A 69 -8.95 12.50 16.81
CA ARG A 69 -8.51 13.60 17.70
C ARG A 69 -8.00 13.15 19.07
N PHE A 70 -8.19 11.89 19.43
CA PHE A 70 -7.73 11.30 20.70
C PHE A 70 -6.46 10.48 20.51
N GLY A 71 -5.94 10.40 19.28
CA GLY A 71 -4.76 9.62 18.93
C GLY A 71 -5.04 8.14 18.68
N CYS A 72 -6.32 7.74 18.59
CA CYS A 72 -6.66 6.38 18.20
C CYS A 72 -6.38 6.17 16.71
N LEU A 73 -5.76 5.05 16.35
CA LEU A 73 -5.50 4.64 14.96
C LEU A 73 -6.54 3.62 14.51
N CYS A 74 -7.08 3.84 13.32
CA CYS A 74 -7.85 2.82 12.64
C CYS A 74 -6.87 1.82 11.99
N LEU A 75 -7.02 0.54 12.33
CA LEU A 75 -6.32 -0.55 11.66
C LEU A 75 -7.34 -1.43 10.94
N GLN A 76 -6.95 -1.95 9.78
CA GLN A 76 -7.71 -2.96 9.07
C GLN A 76 -7.18 -4.36 9.39
N LYS A 77 -8.07 -5.32 9.47
CA LYS A 77 -7.72 -6.73 9.51
C LYS A 77 -7.82 -7.31 8.11
N ARG A 78 -6.71 -7.75 7.57
CA ARG A 78 -6.63 -8.30 6.21
C ARG A 78 -7.56 -9.51 6.06
N ALA A 79 -8.28 -9.59 4.94
CA ALA A 79 -9.13 -10.74 4.66
C ALA A 79 -8.33 -12.05 4.65
N LEU A 80 -8.97 -13.15 5.05
CA LEU A 80 -8.32 -14.47 5.07
C LEU A 80 -8.00 -15.01 3.66
N THR A 81 -8.58 -14.39 2.64
CA THR A 81 -8.37 -14.70 1.22
C THR A 81 -7.12 -14.02 0.62
N LYS A 82 -6.47 -13.11 1.37
CA LYS A 82 -5.26 -12.43 0.90
C LYS A 82 -4.07 -13.40 0.83
N ASP A 83 -3.28 -13.29 -0.22
CA ASP A 83 -2.09 -14.12 -0.44
C ASP A 83 -0.99 -13.86 0.61
N LEU A 84 -0.84 -12.59 1.02
CA LEU A 84 0.18 -12.18 2.00
C LEU A 84 -0.48 -11.78 3.32
N MET A 85 0.06 -12.30 4.43
CA MET A 85 -0.33 -11.96 5.80
C MET A 85 -1.85 -11.97 6.06
N PRO A 86 -2.60 -13.04 5.67
CA PRO A 86 -4.04 -13.12 5.89
C PRO A 86 -4.38 -13.04 7.39
N GLY A 87 -5.45 -12.33 7.73
CA GLY A 87 -5.96 -12.22 9.10
C GLY A 87 -5.14 -11.35 10.05
N ARG A 88 -4.05 -10.72 9.58
CA ARG A 88 -3.26 -9.79 10.39
C ARG A 88 -3.82 -8.37 10.31
N TRP A 89 -3.55 -7.60 11.36
CA TRP A 89 -3.85 -6.17 11.39
C TRP A 89 -2.78 -5.38 10.64
N ASP A 90 -3.22 -4.37 9.90
CA ASP A 90 -2.39 -3.53 9.05
C ASP A 90 -2.86 -2.07 9.13
N THR A 91 -2.15 -1.16 8.43
CA THR A 91 -2.58 0.22 8.27
C THR A 91 -4.01 0.31 7.73
N ALA A 92 -4.69 1.45 7.91
CA ALA A 92 -6.10 1.58 7.55
C ALA A 92 -6.36 1.28 6.05
N VAL A 93 -5.47 1.74 5.16
CA VAL A 93 -5.51 1.45 3.72
C VAL A 93 -4.10 1.15 3.22
N GLY A 94 -3.95 0.12 2.40
CA GLY A 94 -2.68 -0.20 1.77
C GLY A 94 -2.87 -0.84 0.40
N GLY A 95 -2.34 -0.19 -0.65
CA GLY A 95 -2.51 -0.72 -2.00
C GLY A 95 -1.43 -0.30 -2.98
N HIS A 96 -1.43 -0.96 -4.14
CA HIS A 96 -0.47 -0.71 -5.20
C HIS A 96 -0.89 0.50 -6.04
N VAL A 97 0.10 1.17 -6.60
CA VAL A 97 -0.11 2.17 -7.65
C VAL A 97 -0.13 1.44 -8.98
N ALA A 98 -1.22 1.54 -9.73
CA ALA A 98 -1.32 0.93 -11.05
C ALA A 98 -0.43 1.68 -12.06
N TYR A 99 0.04 0.97 -13.09
CA TYR A 99 0.81 1.63 -14.14
C TYR A 99 0.00 2.72 -14.84
N GLY A 100 0.55 3.94 -14.87
CA GLY A 100 -0.11 5.13 -15.42
C GLY A 100 -0.88 5.96 -14.40
N GLU A 101 -1.05 5.44 -13.17
CA GLU A 101 -1.73 6.13 -12.07
C GLU A 101 -0.74 6.99 -11.27
N GLN A 102 -1.21 8.10 -10.71
CA GLN A 102 -0.45 8.91 -9.79
C GLN A 102 -0.69 8.49 -8.33
N ILE A 103 0.22 8.86 -7.46
CA ILE A 103 0.21 8.46 -6.04
C ILE A 103 -1.12 8.85 -5.35
N GLN A 104 -1.61 10.06 -5.57
CA GLN A 104 -2.88 10.47 -4.97
C GLN A 104 -4.09 9.75 -5.55
N GLU A 105 -4.09 9.48 -6.84
CA GLU A 105 -5.17 8.73 -7.50
C GLU A 105 -5.28 7.33 -6.89
N ALA A 106 -4.14 6.64 -6.75
CA ALA A 106 -4.07 5.34 -6.08
C ALA A 106 -4.57 5.40 -4.64
N LEU A 107 -4.15 6.41 -3.87
CA LEU A 107 -4.56 6.58 -2.47
C LEU A 107 -6.08 6.70 -2.32
N PHE A 108 -6.72 7.54 -3.15
CA PHE A 108 -8.17 7.72 -3.10
C PHE A 108 -8.93 6.49 -3.63
N ARG A 109 -8.42 5.84 -4.67
CA ARG A 109 -8.99 4.61 -5.21
C ARG A 109 -8.96 3.49 -4.17
N GLU A 110 -7.80 3.21 -3.56
CA GLU A 110 -7.65 2.17 -2.55
C GLU A 110 -8.50 2.44 -1.30
N ALA A 111 -8.55 3.70 -0.83
CA ALA A 111 -9.42 4.07 0.29
C ALA A 111 -10.91 3.82 0.00
N ALA A 112 -11.35 4.12 -1.23
CA ALA A 112 -12.71 3.84 -1.67
C ALA A 112 -12.97 2.33 -1.85
N GLU A 113 -11.99 1.59 -2.38
CA GLU A 113 -12.10 0.16 -2.64
C GLU A 113 -12.08 -0.66 -1.35
N GLU A 114 -11.18 -0.39 -0.43
CA GLU A 114 -11.04 -1.15 0.81
C GLU A 114 -12.05 -0.75 1.88
N LEU A 115 -12.29 0.56 2.07
CA LEU A 115 -13.06 1.10 3.21
C LEU A 115 -14.31 1.89 2.83
N GLY A 116 -14.63 2.04 1.55
CA GLY A 116 -15.71 2.93 1.12
C GLY A 116 -15.45 4.41 1.45
N LEU A 117 -14.19 4.77 1.77
CA LEU A 117 -13.80 6.11 2.19
C LEU A 117 -13.51 6.99 0.97
N THR A 118 -14.38 7.95 0.67
CA THR A 118 -14.29 8.82 -0.52
C THR A 118 -13.96 10.28 -0.21
N ALA A 119 -14.03 10.70 1.06
CA ALA A 119 -13.80 12.08 1.47
C ALA A 119 -12.89 12.15 2.70
N PHE A 120 -11.65 12.59 2.50
CA PHE A 120 -10.67 12.83 3.55
C PHE A 120 -9.59 13.80 3.06
N ASN A 121 -8.84 14.39 3.98
CA ASN A 121 -7.74 15.29 3.66
C ASN A 121 -6.41 14.60 3.96
N PRO A 122 -5.72 14.02 2.98
CA PRO A 122 -4.48 13.32 3.20
C PRO A 122 -3.33 14.30 3.46
N VAL A 123 -2.57 14.03 4.50
CA VAL A 123 -1.29 14.69 4.81
C VAL A 123 -0.18 13.71 4.47
N PHE A 124 0.71 14.10 3.57
CA PHE A 124 1.89 13.30 3.26
C PHE A 124 2.89 13.33 4.42
N LEU A 125 3.34 12.15 4.85
CA LEU A 125 4.28 12.01 5.95
C LEU A 125 5.71 11.72 5.48
N GLU A 126 5.88 10.71 4.66
CA GLU A 126 7.18 10.34 4.09
C GLU A 126 7.07 9.38 2.91
N THR A 127 8.18 9.21 2.21
CA THR A 127 8.40 8.10 1.27
C THR A 127 9.59 7.31 1.74
N CYS A 128 9.46 5.98 1.80
CA CYS A 128 10.54 5.11 2.25
C CYS A 128 10.51 3.76 1.54
N PRO A 129 11.69 3.18 1.24
CA PRO A 129 11.76 1.82 0.72
C PRO A 129 11.56 0.81 1.85
N TYR A 130 10.71 -0.17 1.62
CA TYR A 130 10.56 -1.35 2.44
C TYR A 130 11.01 -2.58 1.66
N GLU A 131 11.80 -3.44 2.29
CA GLU A 131 12.39 -4.60 1.62
C GLU A 131 12.20 -5.87 2.45
N THR A 132 11.81 -6.94 1.77
CA THR A 132 11.82 -8.31 2.28
C THR A 132 12.72 -9.18 1.40
N GLU A 133 12.82 -10.45 1.70
CA GLU A 133 13.51 -11.40 0.82
C GLU A 133 12.82 -11.56 -0.54
N GLN A 134 11.51 -11.32 -0.60
CA GLN A 134 10.68 -11.57 -1.79
C GLN A 134 10.38 -10.33 -2.61
N GLU A 135 10.22 -9.16 -1.96
CA GLU A 135 9.72 -7.95 -2.60
C GLU A 135 10.39 -6.69 -2.10
N ARG A 136 10.27 -5.61 -2.88
CA ARG A 136 10.70 -4.27 -2.52
C ARG A 136 9.62 -3.27 -2.91
N GLU A 137 9.18 -2.49 -1.94
CA GLU A 137 8.13 -1.50 -2.10
C GLU A 137 8.68 -0.10 -1.82
N LEU A 138 8.31 0.88 -2.64
CA LEU A 138 8.49 2.29 -2.35
C LEU A 138 7.19 2.80 -1.72
N VAL A 139 7.16 2.84 -0.39
CA VAL A 139 5.95 3.16 0.38
C VAL A 139 5.77 4.67 0.46
N PHE A 140 4.65 5.17 -0.05
CA PHE A 140 4.21 6.56 0.12
C PHE A 140 3.21 6.62 1.26
N VAL A 141 3.65 7.16 2.39
CA VAL A 141 2.90 7.15 3.65
C VAL A 141 2.13 8.44 3.82
N PHE A 142 0.82 8.30 4.04
CA PHE A 142 -0.12 9.39 4.32
C PHE A 142 -0.84 9.18 5.64
N ALA A 143 -1.34 10.28 6.20
CA ALA A 143 -2.27 10.26 7.30
C ALA A 143 -3.47 11.17 7.02
N ALA A 144 -4.61 10.88 7.63
CA ALA A 144 -5.75 11.79 7.69
C ALA A 144 -6.30 11.82 9.10
N VAL A 145 -6.59 13.04 9.59
CA VAL A 145 -7.17 13.24 10.91
C VAL A 145 -8.69 13.22 10.79
N GLY A 146 -9.34 12.34 11.55
CA GLY A 146 -10.79 12.23 11.57
C GLY A 146 -11.25 10.87 12.05
N HIS A 147 -12.56 10.73 12.25
CA HIS A 147 -13.21 9.47 12.61
C HIS A 147 -14.38 9.22 11.64
N PRO A 148 -14.07 8.97 10.34
CA PRO A 148 -15.11 8.77 9.34
C PRO A 148 -15.87 7.47 9.58
N GLU A 149 -17.07 7.41 9.03
CA GLU A 149 -17.80 6.16 8.89
C GLU A 149 -17.13 5.33 7.78
N LEU A 150 -16.85 4.05 8.08
CA LEU A 150 -16.12 3.15 7.20
C LEU A 150 -17.02 1.98 6.80
N TYR A 151 -16.89 1.56 5.56
CA TYR A 151 -17.63 0.45 4.96
C TYR A 151 -16.65 -0.58 4.36
N PRO A 152 -15.96 -1.39 5.22
CA PRO A 152 -14.97 -2.36 4.75
C PRO A 152 -15.56 -3.33 3.73
N ARG A 153 -14.83 -3.60 2.66
CA ARG A 153 -15.19 -4.66 1.71
C ARG A 153 -14.66 -6.01 2.21
N PRO A 154 -15.54 -7.00 2.49
CA PRO A 154 -15.13 -8.26 3.12
C PRO A 154 -14.10 -9.07 2.33
N GLU A 155 -14.03 -8.88 1.00
CA GLU A 155 -13.06 -9.54 0.12
C GLU A 155 -11.64 -9.04 0.36
N GLU A 156 -11.49 -7.78 0.82
CA GLU A 156 -10.22 -7.10 1.05
C GLU A 156 -9.91 -6.98 2.54
N VAL A 157 -10.92 -6.57 3.31
CA VAL A 157 -10.82 -6.20 4.72
C VAL A 157 -11.89 -6.91 5.53
N SER A 158 -11.51 -7.81 6.42
CA SER A 158 -12.46 -8.57 7.24
C SER A 158 -13.01 -7.76 8.42
N GLU A 159 -12.25 -6.77 8.92
CA GLU A 159 -12.61 -5.94 10.06
C GLU A 159 -11.83 -4.63 10.06
N CYS A 160 -12.44 -3.54 10.52
CA CYS A 160 -11.74 -2.30 10.89
C CYS A 160 -12.01 -1.98 12.34
N ARG A 161 -10.98 -1.56 13.08
CA ARG A 161 -11.12 -1.17 14.49
C ARG A 161 -10.20 0.00 14.82
N TRP A 162 -10.70 0.88 15.68
CA TRP A 162 -9.93 1.97 16.26
C TRP A 162 -9.18 1.47 17.50
N PHE A 163 -7.86 1.59 17.46
CA PHE A 163 -6.95 1.20 18.53
C PHE A 163 -6.47 2.44 19.27
N THR A 164 -6.62 2.44 20.58
CA THR A 164 -5.99 3.46 21.43
C THR A 164 -4.46 3.39 21.30
N PRO A 165 -3.72 4.48 21.61
CA PRO A 165 -2.26 4.44 21.61
C PRO A 165 -1.68 3.28 22.44
N ALA A 166 -2.26 3.00 23.60
CA ALA A 166 -1.82 1.90 24.46
C ALA A 166 -2.06 0.51 23.83
N GLU A 167 -3.18 0.34 23.10
CA GLU A 167 -3.46 -0.90 22.38
C GLU A 167 -2.50 -1.09 21.20
N VAL A 168 -2.17 -0.02 20.46
CA VAL A 168 -1.17 -0.09 19.38
C VAL A 168 0.20 -0.48 19.94
N GLU A 169 0.66 0.19 21.00
CA GLU A 169 1.95 -0.14 21.64
C GLU A 169 1.98 -1.58 22.13
N LYS A 170 0.90 -2.09 22.73
CA LYS A 170 0.78 -3.50 23.12
C LYS A 170 0.86 -4.42 21.90
N ALA A 171 0.11 -4.13 20.84
CA ALA A 171 0.05 -4.95 19.63
C ALA A 171 1.40 -5.04 18.89
N LEU A 172 2.30 -4.05 19.05
CA LEU A 172 3.66 -4.13 18.52
C LEU A 172 4.46 -5.32 19.02
N PHE A 173 4.16 -5.82 20.22
CA PHE A 173 4.83 -6.99 20.83
C PHE A 173 4.08 -8.31 20.56
N GLU A 174 2.86 -8.26 20.06
CA GLU A 174 2.06 -9.42 19.68
C GLU A 174 2.28 -9.74 18.20
N GLU A 175 2.05 -10.99 17.78
CA GLU A 175 2.30 -11.40 16.39
C GLU A 175 1.19 -11.03 15.40
N ASP A 176 0.15 -10.30 15.83
CA ASP A 176 -1.04 -10.04 15.05
C ASP A 176 -0.92 -8.89 14.04
N LEU A 177 0.12 -8.07 14.12
CA LEU A 177 0.38 -6.98 13.17
C LEU A 177 1.24 -7.47 12.00
N THR A 178 1.04 -6.86 10.83
CA THR A 178 1.96 -7.08 9.70
C THR A 178 3.36 -6.54 10.02
N PRO A 179 4.43 -7.16 9.51
CA PRO A 179 5.79 -6.65 9.69
C PRO A 179 5.98 -5.25 9.12
N LEU A 180 5.31 -4.95 7.99
CA LEU A 180 5.37 -3.65 7.34
C LEU A 180 4.76 -2.57 8.23
N PHE A 181 3.56 -2.79 8.79
CA PHE A 181 2.94 -1.83 9.72
C PHE A 181 3.83 -1.58 10.95
N ARG A 182 4.40 -2.63 11.57
CA ARG A 182 5.31 -2.48 12.73
C ARG A 182 6.50 -1.59 12.41
N TRP A 183 7.14 -1.87 11.27
CA TRP A 183 8.30 -1.12 10.83
C TRP A 183 7.95 0.34 10.51
N GLU A 184 6.83 0.57 9.85
CA GLU A 184 6.35 1.89 9.46
C GLU A 184 5.90 2.71 10.66
N TYR A 185 5.07 2.15 11.56
CA TYR A 185 4.53 2.86 12.71
C TYR A 185 5.64 3.43 13.62
N VAL A 186 6.69 2.66 13.89
CA VAL A 186 7.84 3.13 14.70
C VAL A 186 8.49 4.38 14.10
N ARG A 187 8.49 4.52 12.78
CA ARG A 187 9.06 5.65 12.05
C ARG A 187 8.17 6.90 12.06
N ILE A 188 6.86 6.68 11.99
CA ILE A 188 5.91 7.78 11.75
C ILE A 188 5.13 8.22 12.99
N ARG A 189 5.17 7.50 14.11
CA ARG A 189 4.35 7.76 15.31
C ARG A 189 4.47 9.19 15.84
N GLU A 190 5.68 9.78 15.79
CA GLU A 190 5.88 11.18 16.20
C GLU A 190 5.24 12.16 15.21
N LYS A 191 5.30 11.85 13.91
CA LYS A 191 4.63 12.65 12.86
C LYS A 191 3.11 12.55 12.97
N LEU A 192 2.57 11.36 13.27
CA LEU A 192 1.15 11.17 13.54
C LEU A 192 0.69 12.01 14.75
N SER A 193 1.43 11.95 15.85
CA SER A 193 1.14 12.73 17.07
C SER A 193 1.20 14.23 16.81
N ALA A 194 2.05 14.69 15.90
CA ALA A 194 2.19 16.12 15.56
C ALA A 194 1.03 16.67 14.72
N LEU A 195 0.12 15.81 14.22
CA LEU A 195 -1.08 16.21 13.49
C LEU A 195 -2.26 16.56 14.41
N LEU A 196 -2.17 16.25 15.69
CA LEU A 196 -3.21 16.46 16.72
C LEU A 196 -2.97 17.74 17.50
#